data_b0310b8e13f3a143dcd62e711b651f31
#
_entry.id   b0310b8e13f3a143dcd62e711b651f31
#
_cell.length_a   1.000
_cell.length_b   1.000
_cell.length_c   1.000
_cell.angle_alpha   90.00
_cell.angle_beta   90.00
_cell.angle_gamma   90.00
#
_symmetry.space_group_name_H-M   'P 1'
#
loop_
_entity.id
_entity.type
_entity.pdbx_description
1 polymer ?
#
loop_
_entity_poly.entity_id
_entity_poly.type
_entity_poly.pdbx_seq_one_letter_code
_entity_poly.pdbx_strand_id
1 'polypeptide(L)'
;MRQLLPIFISVLALSNFSNIAATLANSIPNLSPLAQKLNCTNPQTQTEITQCAGLSYQNADKKLNQVYKQLLPKLPKSRQQKLISAQQAWIKFRDSSCEFERSAFEGGSIAPSIYAGCLEGLTKQRTQQLQEYLKSDF
;
A
#
# COMPACT_ATOMS: atom_id res chain seq x y z
N MET A 1 17.56 -23.73 59.84
CA MET A 1 16.73 -22.76 60.60
C MET A 1 15.91 -22.00 59.56
N ARG A 2 14.81 -22.50 59.24
CA ARG A 2 13.39 -22.30 59.55
C ARG A 2 13.13 -20.87 60.04
N GLN A 3 12.51 -20.01 59.21
CA GLN A 3 11.47 -19.12 59.67
C GLN A 3 10.42 -18.89 58.56
N LEU A 4 9.20 -19.13 58.97
CA LEU A 4 7.95 -19.11 58.22
C LEU A 4 7.27 -17.74 58.41
N LEU A 5 6.61 -17.23 57.29
CA LEU A 5 5.31 -16.55 57.24
C LEU A 5 5.12 -15.20 57.98
N PRO A 6 4.20 -14.33 57.55
CA PRO A 6 2.85 -14.68 57.10
C PRO A 6 2.30 -13.97 55.84
N ILE A 7 1.29 -14.63 55.29
CA ILE A 7 0.33 -14.23 54.34
C ILE A 7 -0.52 -13.06 54.91
N PHE A 8 -0.62 -11.94 54.23
CA PHE A 8 -1.72 -11.00 54.41
C PHE A 8 -2.63 -10.97 53.18
N ILE A 9 -3.73 -11.65 53.30
CA ILE A 9 -4.92 -11.49 52.51
C ILE A 9 -5.53 -10.14 52.85
N SER A 10 -5.62 -9.23 51.91
CA SER A 10 -6.52 -8.07 52.00
C SER A 10 -7.49 -8.11 50.84
N VAL A 11 -8.69 -8.40 51.22
CA VAL A 11 -9.90 -8.49 50.39
C VAL A 11 -10.49 -7.10 50.22
N LEU A 12 -11.10 -6.84 49.06
CA LEU A 12 -12.16 -5.91 48.71
C LEU A 12 -11.86 -4.41 48.65
N ALA A 13 -11.89 -3.91 47.43
CA ALA A 13 -12.77 -2.81 47.04
C ALA A 13 -13.12 -2.94 45.57
N LEU A 14 -14.18 -3.66 45.26
CA LEU A 14 -14.96 -3.53 44.02
C LEU A 14 -15.70 -2.18 44.09
N SER A 15 -15.16 -1.13 43.56
CA SER A 15 -15.86 0.12 43.33
C SER A 15 -16.20 0.25 41.85
N ASN A 16 -17.49 0.19 41.63
CA ASN A 16 -18.28 0.49 40.43
C ASN A 16 -17.70 1.61 39.51
N PHE A 17 -17.02 1.23 38.48
CA PHE A 17 -16.72 2.08 37.31
C PHE A 17 -17.60 1.72 36.11
N SER A 18 -18.87 1.44 36.39
CA SER A 18 -19.82 1.12 35.32
C SER A 18 -20.85 2.23 35.22
N ASN A 19 -20.51 3.43 34.71
CA ASN A 19 -21.54 4.36 34.21
C ASN A 19 -21.00 5.68 33.64
N ILE A 20 -19.71 5.81 33.28
CA ILE A 20 -19.23 7.07 32.69
C ILE A 20 -19.04 6.95 31.15
N ALA A 21 -19.14 5.75 30.60
CA ALA A 21 -18.94 5.55 29.15
C ALA A 21 -20.17 5.77 28.28
N ALA A 22 -21.35 5.99 28.87
CA ALA A 22 -22.60 6.05 28.08
C ALA A 22 -23.09 7.47 27.74
N THR A 23 -22.48 8.53 28.28
CA THR A 23 -22.97 9.91 28.08
C THR A 23 -22.15 10.76 27.11
N LEU A 24 -21.02 10.28 26.58
CA LEU A 24 -20.23 11.03 25.61
C LEU A 24 -20.48 10.60 24.16
N ALA A 25 -21.30 9.58 23.92
CA ALA A 25 -21.59 9.08 22.56
C ALA A 25 -22.63 9.92 21.80
N ASN A 26 -23.34 10.85 22.43
CA ASN A 26 -24.45 11.58 21.81
C ASN A 26 -24.15 13.03 21.42
N SER A 27 -22.90 13.48 21.48
CA SER A 27 -22.55 14.87 21.15
C SER A 27 -21.53 15.00 20.02
N ILE A 28 -21.21 13.92 19.29
CA ILE A 28 -20.47 14.05 18.03
C ILE A 28 -21.52 14.25 16.95
N PRO A 29 -21.67 15.48 16.39
CA PRO A 29 -22.53 15.65 15.22
C PRO A 29 -21.94 14.77 14.13
N ASN A 30 -22.72 13.78 13.74
CA ASN A 30 -22.62 12.96 12.53
C ASN A 30 -21.37 13.24 11.67
N LEU A 31 -20.20 12.76 12.11
CA LEU A 31 -19.07 12.50 11.25
C LEU A 31 -19.44 11.22 10.48
N SER A 32 -20.50 11.31 9.67
CA SER A 32 -20.53 10.53 8.43
C SER A 32 -19.24 10.92 7.74
N PRO A 33 -18.24 10.03 7.56
CA PRO A 33 -17.26 10.26 6.56
C PRO A 33 -18.11 10.34 5.29
N LEU A 34 -18.22 11.51 4.71
CA LEU A 34 -18.45 11.65 3.30
C LEU A 34 -17.30 10.89 2.66
N ALA A 35 -17.44 9.58 2.57
CA ALA A 35 -16.74 8.77 1.61
C ALA A 35 -17.28 9.23 0.26
N GLN A 36 -16.86 10.43 -0.12
CA GLN A 36 -17.12 10.98 -1.43
C GLN A 36 -16.49 9.97 -2.35
N LYS A 37 -17.35 9.22 -3.04
CA LYS A 37 -16.89 8.17 -3.95
C LYS A 37 -15.97 8.83 -4.96
N LEU A 38 -14.67 8.60 -4.83
CA LEU A 38 -13.65 9.23 -5.64
C LEU A 38 -13.97 9.00 -7.13
N ASN A 39 -14.22 10.10 -7.87
CA ASN A 39 -14.54 10.04 -9.29
C ASN A 39 -13.26 10.23 -10.11
N CYS A 40 -12.61 9.13 -10.45
CA CYS A 40 -11.40 9.17 -11.26
C CYS A 40 -11.63 9.38 -12.76
N THR A 41 -12.88 9.46 -13.21
CA THR A 41 -13.18 9.83 -14.61
C THR A 41 -13.05 11.33 -14.83
N ASN A 42 -13.33 12.14 -13.79
CA ASN A 42 -13.27 13.60 -13.87
C ASN A 42 -12.87 14.18 -12.49
N PRO A 43 -11.60 14.02 -12.05
CA PRO A 43 -11.13 14.58 -10.80
C PRO A 43 -11.08 16.12 -10.90
N GLN A 44 -11.59 16.81 -9.88
CA GLN A 44 -11.75 18.27 -9.89
C GLN A 44 -10.66 18.98 -9.04
N THR A 45 -10.00 18.27 -8.18
CA THR A 45 -8.99 18.82 -7.26
C THR A 45 -7.66 18.10 -7.39
N GLN A 46 -6.57 18.79 -7.05
CA GLN A 46 -5.23 18.18 -7.02
C GLN A 46 -5.18 16.96 -6.09
N THR A 47 -5.93 16.98 -4.99
CA THR A 47 -6.03 15.83 -4.08
C THR A 47 -6.67 14.63 -4.76
N GLU A 48 -7.79 14.82 -5.47
CA GLU A 48 -8.45 13.76 -6.24
C GLU A 48 -7.55 13.24 -7.36
N ILE A 49 -6.87 14.12 -8.09
CA ILE A 49 -5.90 13.74 -9.13
C ILE A 49 -4.82 12.83 -8.54
N THR A 50 -4.24 13.21 -7.40
CA THR A 50 -3.20 12.43 -6.72
C THR A 50 -3.73 11.07 -6.25
N GLN A 51 -4.93 11.04 -5.67
CA GLN A 51 -5.56 9.79 -5.23
C GLN A 51 -5.85 8.86 -6.41
N CYS A 52 -6.38 9.41 -7.51
CA CYS A 52 -6.65 8.63 -8.72
C CYS A 52 -5.38 8.08 -9.36
N ALA A 53 -4.32 8.87 -9.44
CA ALA A 53 -3.01 8.41 -9.93
C ALA A 53 -2.46 7.26 -9.05
N GLY A 54 -2.58 7.39 -7.73
CA GLY A 54 -2.20 6.35 -6.79
C GLY A 54 -2.99 5.05 -6.99
N LEU A 55 -4.31 5.13 -7.18
CA LEU A 55 -5.16 3.96 -7.47
C LEU A 55 -4.80 3.30 -8.81
N SER A 56 -4.53 4.10 -9.84
CA SER A 56 -4.10 3.61 -11.14
C SER A 56 -2.79 2.83 -11.03
N TYR A 57 -1.81 3.37 -10.31
CA TYR A 57 -0.56 2.66 -10.03
C TYR A 57 -0.79 1.35 -9.26
N GLN A 58 -1.59 1.36 -8.20
CA GLN A 58 -1.90 0.14 -7.44
C GLN A 58 -2.52 -0.95 -8.32
N ASN A 59 -3.41 -0.59 -9.24
CA ASN A 59 -4.01 -1.51 -10.19
C ASN A 59 -2.97 -2.07 -11.18
N ALA A 60 -2.06 -1.23 -11.67
CA ALA A 60 -0.96 -1.65 -12.53
C ALA A 60 -0.01 -2.61 -11.81
N ASP A 61 0.35 -2.30 -10.56
CA ASP A 61 1.23 -3.14 -9.73
C ASP A 61 0.58 -4.51 -9.43
N LYS A 62 -0.70 -4.51 -9.08
CA LYS A 62 -1.46 -5.76 -8.91
C LYS A 62 -1.43 -6.62 -10.18
N LYS A 63 -1.57 -6.02 -11.36
CA LYS A 63 -1.52 -6.71 -12.64
C LYS A 63 -0.13 -7.26 -12.93
N LEU A 64 0.92 -6.48 -12.70
CA LEU A 64 2.31 -6.92 -12.82
C LEU A 64 2.58 -8.16 -11.96
N ASN A 65 2.18 -8.09 -10.69
CA ASN A 65 2.38 -9.19 -9.75
C ASN A 65 1.62 -10.46 -10.16
N GLN A 66 0.42 -10.34 -10.75
CA GLN A 66 -0.32 -11.48 -11.30
C GLN A 66 0.44 -12.15 -12.44
N VAL A 67 0.93 -11.36 -13.41
CA VAL A 67 1.68 -11.87 -14.56
C VAL A 67 3.01 -12.50 -14.12
N TYR A 68 3.73 -11.86 -13.22
CA TYR A 68 4.97 -12.39 -12.65
C TYR A 68 4.77 -13.76 -11.98
N LYS A 69 3.71 -13.89 -11.15
CA LYS A 69 3.36 -15.16 -10.49
C LYS A 69 2.96 -16.26 -11.45
N GLN A 70 2.42 -15.92 -12.61
CA GLN A 70 2.10 -16.89 -13.67
C GLN A 70 3.33 -17.31 -14.45
N LEU A 71 4.26 -16.40 -14.73
CA LEU A 71 5.47 -16.66 -15.50
C LEU A 71 6.50 -17.46 -14.73
N LEU A 72 6.79 -17.07 -13.49
CA LEU A 72 7.90 -17.61 -12.71
C LEU A 72 7.92 -19.16 -12.68
N PRO A 73 6.84 -19.87 -12.33
CA PRO A 73 6.84 -21.33 -12.24
C PRO A 73 6.95 -22.03 -13.60
N LYS A 74 6.68 -21.35 -14.70
CA LYS A 74 6.82 -21.92 -16.06
C LYS A 74 8.27 -21.96 -16.54
N LEU A 75 9.17 -21.23 -15.90
CA LEU A 75 10.57 -21.16 -16.29
C LEU A 75 11.40 -22.28 -15.65
N PRO A 76 12.46 -22.78 -16.34
CA PRO A 76 13.48 -23.61 -15.71
C PRO A 76 14.13 -22.89 -14.51
N LYS A 77 14.58 -23.65 -13.50
CA LYS A 77 15.13 -23.09 -12.23
C LYS A 77 16.23 -22.05 -12.45
N SER A 78 17.15 -22.26 -13.38
CA SER A 78 18.21 -21.31 -13.69
C SER A 78 17.65 -19.97 -14.23
N ARG A 79 16.58 -20.02 -15.01
CA ARG A 79 15.92 -18.83 -15.54
C ARG A 79 15.03 -18.14 -14.50
N GLN A 80 14.42 -18.89 -13.57
CA GLN A 80 13.70 -18.32 -12.44
C GLN A 80 14.60 -17.37 -11.65
N GLN A 81 15.82 -17.79 -11.31
CA GLN A 81 16.78 -16.96 -10.57
C GLN A 81 17.16 -15.68 -11.34
N LYS A 82 17.36 -15.79 -12.65
CA LYS A 82 17.63 -14.63 -13.50
C LYS A 82 16.45 -13.66 -13.56
N LEU A 83 15.22 -14.17 -13.65
CA LEU A 83 14.01 -13.33 -13.63
C LEU A 83 13.84 -12.62 -12.29
N ILE A 84 14.08 -13.31 -11.17
CA ILE A 84 14.02 -12.71 -9.82
C ILE A 84 15.01 -11.53 -9.73
N SER A 85 16.27 -11.75 -10.11
CA SER A 85 17.31 -10.71 -10.08
C SER A 85 16.96 -9.53 -11.00
N ALA A 86 16.48 -9.83 -12.21
CA ALA A 86 16.05 -8.80 -13.16
C ALA A 86 14.88 -7.98 -12.65
N GLN A 87 13.90 -8.63 -11.96
CA GLN A 87 12.76 -7.93 -11.39
C GLN A 87 13.16 -7.03 -10.23
N GLN A 88 14.08 -7.47 -9.38
CA GLN A 88 14.61 -6.65 -8.29
C GLN A 88 15.38 -5.42 -8.82
N ALA A 89 16.21 -5.60 -9.84
CA ALA A 89 16.93 -4.49 -10.48
C ALA A 89 15.95 -3.51 -11.15
N TRP A 90 14.92 -4.03 -11.82
CA TRP A 90 13.90 -3.21 -12.46
C TRP A 90 13.10 -2.38 -11.43
N ILE A 91 12.74 -2.92 -10.26
CA ILE A 91 12.06 -2.17 -9.20
C ILE A 91 12.91 -0.97 -8.77
N LYS A 92 14.21 -1.17 -8.55
CA LYS A 92 15.14 -0.09 -8.18
C LYS A 92 15.22 0.99 -9.29
N PHE A 93 15.32 0.56 -10.55
CA PHE A 93 15.31 1.47 -11.69
C PHE A 93 14.00 2.28 -11.74
N ARG A 94 12.84 1.62 -11.64
CA ARG A 94 11.53 2.27 -11.66
C ARG A 94 11.45 3.35 -10.58
N ASP A 95 11.74 2.98 -9.34
CA ASP A 95 11.59 3.87 -8.20
C ASP A 95 12.53 5.07 -8.29
N SER A 96 13.79 4.86 -8.70
CA SER A 96 14.76 5.94 -8.89
C SER A 96 14.40 6.86 -10.06
N SER A 97 13.91 6.29 -11.17
CA SER A 97 13.49 7.08 -12.34
C SER A 97 12.28 7.97 -11.99
N CYS A 98 11.30 7.41 -11.28
CA CYS A 98 10.11 8.18 -10.91
C CYS A 98 10.41 9.23 -9.85
N GLU A 99 11.35 8.97 -8.94
CA GLU A 99 11.83 9.99 -8.01
C GLU A 99 12.55 11.13 -8.75
N PHE A 100 13.34 10.82 -9.77
CA PHE A 100 13.95 11.83 -10.62
C PHE A 100 12.89 12.70 -11.31
N GLU A 101 11.85 12.10 -11.91
CA GLU A 101 10.75 12.86 -12.52
C GLU A 101 10.01 13.73 -11.50
N ARG A 102 9.70 13.18 -10.31
CA ARG A 102 9.06 13.90 -9.22
C ARG A 102 9.86 15.11 -8.78
N SER A 103 11.19 15.01 -8.76
CA SER A 103 12.09 16.06 -8.26
C SER A 103 11.99 17.38 -9.04
N ALA A 104 11.58 17.33 -10.31
CA ALA A 104 11.33 18.53 -11.12
C ALA A 104 10.14 19.37 -10.59
N PHE A 105 9.32 18.81 -9.71
CA PHE A 105 8.13 19.44 -9.13
C PHE A 105 8.20 19.52 -7.60
N GLU A 106 9.41 19.48 -7.05
CA GLU A 106 9.62 19.49 -5.60
C GLU A 106 8.97 20.72 -4.95
N GLY A 107 8.27 20.50 -3.81
CA GLY A 107 7.48 21.53 -3.12
C GLY A 107 6.12 21.84 -3.78
N GLY A 108 5.86 21.37 -4.99
CA GLY A 108 4.58 21.55 -5.67
C GLY A 108 3.55 20.46 -5.30
N SER A 109 2.27 20.84 -5.26
CA SER A 109 1.16 19.93 -4.97
C SER A 109 0.96 18.85 -6.05
N ILE A 110 1.53 19.02 -7.24
CA ILE A 110 1.47 18.07 -8.35
C ILE A 110 2.50 16.93 -8.22
N ALA A 111 3.59 17.13 -7.48
CA ALA A 111 4.69 16.17 -7.38
C ALA A 111 4.25 14.73 -7.04
N PRO A 112 3.31 14.50 -6.10
CA PRO A 112 2.85 13.13 -5.81
C PRO A 112 2.11 12.47 -6.97
N SER A 113 1.34 13.22 -7.77
CA SER A 113 0.64 12.67 -8.95
C SER A 113 1.60 12.38 -10.09
N ILE A 114 2.64 13.18 -10.30
CA ILE A 114 3.72 12.88 -11.25
C ILE A 114 4.41 11.58 -10.88
N TYR A 115 4.79 11.43 -9.61
CA TYR A 115 5.41 10.19 -9.12
C TYR A 115 4.55 8.96 -9.37
N ALA A 116 3.28 9.01 -8.96
CA ALA A 116 2.34 7.90 -9.13
C ALA A 116 2.09 7.57 -10.62
N GLY A 117 1.98 8.58 -11.49
CA GLY A 117 1.82 8.40 -12.93
C GLY A 117 3.03 7.74 -13.59
N CYS A 118 4.24 8.16 -13.21
CA CYS A 118 5.48 7.52 -13.66
C CYS A 118 5.54 6.04 -13.22
N LEU A 119 5.29 5.76 -11.94
CA LEU A 119 5.24 4.38 -11.44
C LEU A 119 4.23 3.53 -12.21
N GLU A 120 3.03 4.06 -12.48
CA GLU A 120 2.02 3.38 -13.29
C GLU A 120 2.53 3.07 -14.69
N GLY A 121 3.09 4.05 -15.38
CA GLY A 121 3.58 3.92 -16.75
C GLY A 121 4.65 2.83 -16.87
N LEU A 122 5.71 2.91 -16.06
CA LEU A 122 6.79 1.91 -16.07
C LEU A 122 6.29 0.51 -15.66
N THR A 123 5.36 0.44 -14.70
CA THR A 123 4.77 -0.84 -14.26
C THR A 123 3.93 -1.49 -15.36
N LYS A 124 3.17 -0.73 -16.12
CA LYS A 124 2.44 -1.22 -17.30
C LYS A 124 3.36 -1.75 -18.37
N GLN A 125 4.43 -1.03 -18.70
CA GLN A 125 5.44 -1.47 -19.66
C GLN A 125 6.10 -2.79 -19.24
N ARG A 126 6.46 -2.91 -17.97
CA ARG A 126 7.03 -4.16 -17.44
C ARG A 126 6.04 -5.31 -17.49
N THR A 127 4.78 -5.04 -17.21
CA THR A 127 3.72 -6.05 -17.32
C THR A 127 3.60 -6.60 -18.74
N GLN A 128 3.64 -5.73 -19.74
CA GLN A 128 3.62 -6.14 -21.15
C GLN A 128 4.82 -7.03 -21.52
N GLN A 129 6.04 -6.65 -21.10
CA GLN A 129 7.24 -7.46 -21.31
C GLN A 129 7.11 -8.87 -20.70
N LEU A 130 6.60 -8.95 -19.48
CA LEU A 130 6.40 -10.26 -18.83
C LEU A 130 5.29 -11.08 -19.50
N GLN A 131 4.25 -10.43 -20.04
CA GLN A 131 3.20 -11.10 -20.82
C GLN A 131 3.73 -11.66 -22.15
N GLU A 132 4.65 -10.97 -22.79
CA GLU A 132 5.32 -11.47 -24.01
C GLU A 132 6.11 -12.74 -23.70
N TYR A 133 6.82 -12.78 -22.58
CA TYR A 133 7.51 -14.00 -22.14
C TYR A 133 6.53 -15.14 -21.81
N LEU A 134 5.30 -14.86 -21.39
CA LEU A 134 4.29 -15.90 -21.16
C LEU A 134 3.77 -16.52 -22.46
N LYS A 135 3.85 -15.79 -23.58
CA LYS A 135 3.37 -16.23 -24.90
C LYS A 135 4.44 -16.97 -25.70
N SER A 136 5.71 -16.71 -25.40
CA SER A 136 6.81 -17.39 -26.07
C SER A 136 7.05 -18.75 -25.41
N ASP A 137 7.02 -19.80 -26.21
CA ASP A 137 7.45 -21.14 -25.79
C ASP A 137 8.96 -21.12 -25.58
N PHE A 138 9.39 -21.27 -24.34
CA PHE A 138 10.81 -21.25 -23.93
C PHE A 138 11.36 -22.65 -23.75
#